data_52b446f1c05cc0437568f5dce5ad0431
#
_entry.id   52b446f1c05cc0437568f5dce5ad0431
#
_cell.length_a   1.000
_cell.length_b   1.000
_cell.length_c   1.000
_cell.angle_alpha   90.00
_cell.angle_beta   90.00
_cell.angle_gamma   90.00
#
_symmetry.space_group_name_H-M   'P 1'
#
loop_
_entity.id
_entity.type
_entity.pdbx_description
1 polymer ?
#
loop_
_entity_poly.entity_id
_entity_poly.type
_entity_poly.pdbx_seq_one_letter_code
_entity_poly.pdbx_strand_id
1 'polypeptide(L)'
;MSSGLDWMTDLAPVHAIRRKVADRANLPNRMELAGRQAPPAREEQRVNGEDDQARFARVVLPHLADAYALARWLTGDGADAEDVVQDACLRAFRGISGFGEGNARAWVLTIVRHTAYTWLGKNRPATLVVTDDLEAVERAEVARRGTDAEAETPETELIAKADAASLEAAIKKLPPPFRETLVLRDVQGLDYKEIAKVTGVPIGTVMSRLARARQRVMTTIAKEHHDAAG
;
A
#
# COMPACT_ATOMS: atom_id res chain seq x y z
N MET A 1 4.59 15.84 -23.01
CA MET A 1 4.84 14.44 -22.64
C MET A 1 4.46 14.34 -21.16
N SER A 2 3.38 13.63 -20.88
CA SER A 2 2.81 13.52 -19.53
C SER A 2 3.82 12.83 -18.60
N SER A 3 4.10 13.42 -17.45
CA SER A 3 5.08 12.87 -16.50
C SER A 3 4.59 11.50 -15.99
N GLY A 4 5.48 10.49 -15.92
CA GLY A 4 5.15 9.11 -15.58
C GLY A 4 4.48 8.92 -14.20
N LEU A 5 4.30 9.99 -13.41
CA LEU A 5 3.64 9.98 -12.10
C LEU A 5 2.24 10.64 -12.09
N ASP A 6 1.68 10.99 -13.25
CA ASP A 6 0.34 11.61 -13.35
C ASP A 6 -0.76 10.74 -12.69
N TRP A 7 -0.59 9.41 -12.70
CA TRP A 7 -1.51 8.49 -12.03
C TRP A 7 -1.56 8.66 -10.51
N MET A 8 -0.54 9.27 -9.87
CA MET A 8 -0.53 9.53 -8.42
C MET A 8 -1.48 10.68 -8.04
N THR A 9 -1.76 11.59 -8.97
CA THR A 9 -2.69 12.70 -8.80
C THR A 9 -4.06 12.40 -9.40
N ASP A 10 -4.18 11.37 -10.24
CA ASP A 10 -5.45 10.94 -10.81
C ASP A 10 -6.31 10.22 -9.77
N LEU A 11 -7.36 10.90 -9.30
CA LEU A 11 -8.33 10.38 -8.34
C LEU A 11 -9.47 9.59 -9.00
N ALA A 12 -9.51 9.48 -10.31
CA ALA A 12 -10.58 8.76 -11.02
C ALA A 12 -10.69 7.28 -10.60
N PRO A 13 -9.59 6.52 -10.47
CA PRO A 13 -9.65 5.16 -9.95
C PRO A 13 -10.19 5.10 -8.51
N VAL A 14 -9.80 6.04 -7.66
CA VAL A 14 -10.27 6.12 -6.26
C VAL A 14 -11.78 6.36 -6.19
N HIS A 15 -12.31 7.24 -7.05
CA HIS A 15 -13.75 7.47 -7.15
C HIS A 15 -14.50 6.24 -7.68
N ALA A 16 -13.94 5.54 -8.66
CA ALA A 16 -14.50 4.30 -9.18
C ALA A 16 -14.52 3.20 -8.11
N ILE A 17 -13.42 3.01 -7.37
CA ILE A 17 -13.32 2.08 -6.25
C ILE A 17 -14.38 2.44 -5.19
N ARG A 18 -14.46 3.71 -4.79
CA ARG A 18 -15.44 4.17 -3.79
C ARG A 18 -16.87 3.79 -4.18
N ARG A 19 -17.23 3.96 -5.47
CA ARG A 19 -18.56 3.59 -6.00
C ARG A 19 -18.75 2.07 -5.96
N LYS A 20 -17.80 1.29 -6.46
CA LYS A 20 -17.88 -0.18 -6.49
C LYS A 20 -17.92 -0.78 -5.06
N VAL A 21 -17.21 -0.19 -4.11
CA VAL A 21 -17.25 -0.63 -2.69
C VAL A 21 -18.62 -0.33 -2.08
N ALA A 22 -19.19 0.84 -2.35
CA ALA A 22 -20.53 1.18 -1.91
C ALA A 22 -21.58 0.20 -2.44
N ASP A 23 -21.52 -0.13 -3.72
CA ASP A 23 -22.46 -1.08 -4.38
C ASP A 23 -22.31 -2.52 -3.83
N ARG A 24 -21.07 -3.02 -3.64
CA ARG A 24 -20.81 -4.37 -3.12
C ARG A 24 -21.09 -4.54 -1.63
N ALA A 25 -20.91 -3.50 -0.85
CA ALA A 25 -21.22 -3.51 0.58
C ALA A 25 -22.74 -3.43 0.86
N ASN A 26 -23.58 -3.43 -0.19
CA ASN A 26 -25.04 -3.27 -0.12
C ASN A 26 -25.43 -2.08 0.75
N LEU A 27 -24.71 -0.96 0.56
CA LEU A 27 -24.98 0.31 1.21
C LEU A 27 -26.28 0.86 0.63
N PRO A 28 -27.40 0.91 1.37
CA PRO A 28 -28.67 1.35 0.81
C PRO A 28 -28.53 2.78 0.29
N ASN A 29 -28.90 2.96 -0.99
CA ASN A 29 -29.05 4.27 -1.57
C ASN A 29 -30.16 4.99 -0.77
N ARG A 30 -29.93 6.20 -0.36
CA ARG A 30 -30.71 7.01 0.62
C ARG A 30 -32.19 7.23 0.24
N MET A 31 -32.73 6.57 -0.80
CA MET A 31 -34.06 6.87 -1.36
C MET A 31 -35.12 5.77 -1.28
N GLU A 32 -34.88 4.62 -0.64
CA GLU A 32 -35.87 3.52 -0.58
C GLU A 32 -36.25 3.05 0.82
N LEU A 33 -36.46 3.94 1.77
CA LEU A 33 -37.00 3.58 3.10
C LEU A 33 -38.28 4.34 3.43
N ALA A 34 -39.35 4.06 2.69
CA ALA A 34 -40.73 4.27 3.14
C ALA A 34 -41.50 2.97 3.08
N GLY A 35 -41.72 2.37 4.23
CA GLY A 35 -42.82 1.43 4.45
C GLY A 35 -42.53 -0.07 4.35
N ARG A 36 -42.00 -0.67 5.42
CA ARG A 36 -42.35 -2.06 5.86
C ARG A 36 -41.86 -2.26 7.28
N GLN A 37 -42.77 -2.57 8.21
CA GLN A 37 -42.45 -3.00 9.59
C GLN A 37 -41.75 -4.35 9.55
N ALA A 38 -40.54 -4.44 10.11
CA ALA A 38 -39.74 -5.63 10.23
C ALA A 38 -39.66 -6.11 11.69
N PRO A 39 -39.52 -7.43 11.96
CA PRO A 39 -39.44 -7.97 13.32
C PRO A 39 -38.16 -7.50 14.06
N PRO A 40 -38.15 -7.49 15.42
CA PRO A 40 -37.13 -6.82 16.24
C PRO A 40 -35.68 -7.27 16.03
N ALA A 41 -35.44 -8.53 15.71
CA ALA A 41 -34.09 -9.03 15.41
C ALA A 41 -33.43 -8.41 14.15
N ARG A 42 -34.22 -7.82 13.25
CA ARG A 42 -33.72 -7.11 12.08
C ARG A 42 -33.42 -5.63 12.38
N GLU A 43 -33.95 -5.07 13.42
CA GLU A 43 -33.69 -3.68 13.84
C GLU A 43 -32.30 -3.55 14.47
N GLU A 44 -31.91 -4.46 15.36
CA GLU A 44 -30.56 -4.48 15.96
C GLU A 44 -29.46 -4.68 14.91
N GLN A 45 -29.70 -5.55 13.92
CA GLN A 45 -28.76 -5.76 12.80
C GLN A 45 -28.69 -4.52 11.87
N ARG A 46 -29.77 -3.78 11.71
CA ARG A 46 -29.78 -2.52 10.94
C ARG A 46 -29.05 -1.40 11.64
N VAL A 47 -29.25 -1.22 12.94
CA VAL A 47 -28.59 -0.20 13.74
C VAL A 47 -27.08 -0.45 13.76
N ASN A 48 -26.64 -1.69 13.98
CA ASN A 48 -25.23 -2.05 13.93
C ASN A 48 -24.63 -1.85 12.54
N GLY A 49 -25.37 -2.19 11.48
CA GLY A 49 -24.92 -2.02 10.11
C GLY A 49 -24.80 -0.56 9.67
N GLU A 50 -25.69 0.32 10.12
CA GLU A 50 -25.62 1.78 9.88
C GLU A 50 -24.44 2.42 10.63
N ASP A 51 -24.15 1.99 11.85
CA ASP A 51 -22.99 2.44 12.61
C ASP A 51 -21.68 1.96 11.99
N ASP A 52 -21.59 0.71 11.56
CA ASP A 52 -20.43 0.16 10.85
C ASP A 52 -20.17 0.86 9.51
N GLN A 53 -21.22 1.26 8.78
CA GLN A 53 -21.09 2.05 7.55
C GLN A 53 -20.55 3.45 7.80
N ALA A 54 -21.10 4.15 8.79
CA ALA A 54 -20.64 5.48 9.16
C ALA A 54 -19.18 5.42 9.65
N ARG A 55 -18.84 4.40 10.43
CA ARG A 55 -17.50 4.15 10.93
C ARG A 55 -16.52 3.84 9.80
N PHE A 56 -16.89 2.96 8.86
CA PHE A 56 -16.10 2.66 7.68
C PHE A 56 -15.84 3.91 6.84
N ALA A 57 -16.87 4.71 6.59
CA ALA A 57 -16.73 5.94 5.84
C ALA A 57 -15.75 6.93 6.50
N ARG A 58 -15.74 7.02 7.81
CA ARG A 58 -14.85 7.89 8.57
C ARG A 58 -13.43 7.35 8.67
N VAL A 59 -13.26 6.04 8.84
CA VAL A 59 -11.97 5.40 9.11
C VAL A 59 -11.23 4.99 7.84
N VAL A 60 -11.93 4.52 6.81
CA VAL A 60 -11.29 3.91 5.63
C VAL A 60 -11.27 4.84 4.43
N LEU A 61 -12.39 5.51 4.12
CA LEU A 61 -12.49 6.29 2.88
C LEU A 61 -11.47 7.43 2.75
N PRO A 62 -11.01 8.11 3.82
CA PRO A 62 -9.97 9.12 3.71
C PRO A 62 -8.63 8.59 3.21
N HIS A 63 -8.37 7.30 3.38
CA HIS A 63 -7.08 6.66 3.06
C HIS A 63 -7.09 5.85 1.74
N LEU A 64 -8.16 5.97 0.93
CA LEU A 64 -8.26 5.22 -0.34
C LEU A 64 -7.20 5.61 -1.36
N ALA A 65 -6.78 6.86 -1.39
CA ALA A 65 -5.71 7.30 -2.30
C ALA A 65 -4.38 6.62 -1.95
N ASP A 66 -4.02 6.60 -0.66
CA ASP A 66 -2.83 5.91 -0.16
C ASP A 66 -2.91 4.39 -0.40
N ALA A 67 -4.08 3.81 -0.16
CA ALA A 67 -4.37 2.41 -0.41
C ALA A 67 -4.15 2.03 -1.88
N TYR A 68 -4.70 2.83 -2.80
CA TYR A 68 -4.53 2.62 -4.24
C TYR A 68 -3.07 2.80 -4.67
N ALA A 69 -2.40 3.85 -4.19
CA ALA A 69 -0.99 4.08 -4.50
C ALA A 69 -0.12 2.89 -4.07
N LEU A 70 -0.29 2.39 -2.84
CA LEU A 70 0.45 1.20 -2.38
C LEU A 70 0.14 -0.02 -3.24
N ALA A 71 -1.14 -0.31 -3.50
CA ALA A 71 -1.55 -1.44 -4.32
C ALA A 71 -0.96 -1.34 -5.74
N ARG A 72 -1.00 -0.15 -6.36
CA ARG A 72 -0.46 0.12 -7.70
C ARG A 72 1.04 -0.14 -7.79
N TRP A 73 1.80 0.27 -6.77
CA TRP A 73 3.21 -0.01 -6.70
C TRP A 73 3.50 -1.51 -6.50
N LEU A 74 2.70 -2.23 -5.71
CA LEU A 74 2.91 -3.65 -5.46
C LEU A 74 2.50 -4.52 -6.64
N THR A 75 1.35 -4.27 -7.25
CA THR A 75 0.85 -5.07 -8.39
C THR A 75 1.53 -4.69 -9.71
N GLY A 76 1.94 -3.41 -9.86
CA GLY A 76 2.53 -2.87 -11.07
C GLY A 76 1.51 -2.50 -12.16
N ASP A 77 0.22 -2.78 -11.97
CA ASP A 77 -0.87 -2.50 -12.89
C ASP A 77 -2.07 -1.83 -12.22
N GLY A 78 -2.79 -0.96 -12.95
CA GLY A 78 -3.90 -0.18 -12.40
C GLY A 78 -5.15 -0.99 -12.14
N ALA A 79 -5.52 -1.90 -13.05
CA ALA A 79 -6.70 -2.74 -12.90
C ALA A 79 -6.52 -3.73 -11.74
N ASP A 80 -5.33 -4.35 -11.65
CA ASP A 80 -4.97 -5.23 -10.54
C ASP A 80 -4.97 -4.49 -9.20
N ALA A 81 -4.51 -3.24 -9.17
CA ALA A 81 -4.55 -2.39 -7.99
C ALA A 81 -5.97 -2.07 -7.55
N GLU A 82 -6.88 -1.76 -8.48
CA GLU A 82 -8.30 -1.56 -8.18
C GLU A 82 -8.92 -2.79 -7.53
N ASP A 83 -8.67 -3.98 -8.07
CA ASP A 83 -9.21 -5.23 -7.54
C ASP A 83 -8.65 -5.52 -6.13
N VAL A 84 -7.36 -5.31 -5.92
CA VAL A 84 -6.72 -5.45 -4.60
C VAL A 84 -7.34 -4.48 -3.59
N VAL A 85 -7.55 -3.22 -3.95
CA VAL A 85 -8.13 -2.23 -3.03
C VAL A 85 -9.60 -2.52 -2.75
N GLN A 86 -10.39 -2.97 -3.73
CA GLN A 86 -11.76 -3.39 -3.50
C GLN A 86 -11.85 -4.57 -2.51
N ASP A 87 -11.01 -5.60 -2.69
CA ASP A 87 -10.96 -6.74 -1.77
C ASP A 87 -10.49 -6.30 -0.37
N ALA A 88 -9.49 -5.41 -0.30
CA ALA A 88 -9.03 -4.84 0.96
C ALA A 88 -10.13 -4.04 1.67
N CYS A 89 -10.92 -3.25 0.95
CA CYS A 89 -12.07 -2.52 1.50
C CYS A 89 -13.15 -3.45 2.06
N LEU A 90 -13.45 -4.55 1.37
CA LEU A 90 -14.39 -5.56 1.89
C LEU A 90 -13.89 -6.22 3.18
N ARG A 91 -12.58 -6.48 3.27
CA ARG A 91 -11.94 -7.00 4.49
C ARG A 91 -11.98 -5.96 5.62
N ALA A 92 -11.66 -4.71 5.30
CA ALA A 92 -11.73 -3.60 6.25
C ALA A 92 -13.16 -3.42 6.78
N PHE A 93 -14.18 -3.48 5.92
CA PHE A 93 -15.58 -3.37 6.32
C PHE A 93 -15.98 -4.49 7.28
N ARG A 94 -15.58 -5.73 7.01
CA ARG A 94 -15.84 -6.87 7.90
C ARG A 94 -15.12 -6.77 9.24
N GLY A 95 -13.99 -6.09 9.27
CA GLY A 95 -13.17 -5.90 10.47
C GLY A 95 -13.39 -4.58 11.20
N ILE A 96 -14.29 -3.72 10.70
CA ILE A 96 -14.43 -2.33 11.20
C ILE A 96 -14.89 -2.24 12.65
N SER A 97 -15.75 -3.15 13.08
CA SER A 97 -16.21 -3.23 14.47
C SER A 97 -15.06 -3.55 15.44
N GLY A 98 -14.05 -4.28 15.00
CA GLY A 98 -12.84 -4.61 15.76
C GLY A 98 -11.76 -3.53 15.71
N PHE A 99 -11.87 -2.51 14.85
CA PHE A 99 -10.93 -1.39 14.82
C PHE A 99 -11.16 -0.49 16.04
N GLY A 100 -10.20 -0.47 16.97
CA GLY A 100 -10.24 0.40 18.14
C GLY A 100 -9.74 1.82 17.87
N GLU A 101 -9.16 2.44 18.91
CA GLU A 101 -8.43 3.69 18.77
C GLU A 101 -7.03 3.40 18.24
N GLY A 102 -6.64 4.06 17.14
CA GLY A 102 -5.33 3.85 16.52
C GLY A 102 -5.14 4.62 15.23
N ASN A 103 -3.98 4.40 14.60
CA ASN A 103 -3.68 4.99 13.29
C ASN A 103 -4.49 4.25 12.20
N ALA A 104 -5.61 4.86 11.78
CA ALA A 104 -6.50 4.33 10.75
C ALA A 104 -5.75 4.12 9.42
N ARG A 105 -4.88 5.06 9.03
CA ARG A 105 -4.05 4.97 7.82
C ARG A 105 -3.18 3.72 7.85
N ALA A 106 -2.43 3.50 8.91
CA ALA A 106 -1.56 2.32 9.04
C ALA A 106 -2.36 1.01 9.05
N TRP A 107 -3.54 1.00 9.69
CA TRP A 107 -4.43 -0.16 9.68
C TRP A 107 -4.95 -0.49 8.28
N VAL A 108 -5.42 0.50 7.52
CA VAL A 108 -5.88 0.33 6.14
C VAL A 108 -4.73 -0.17 5.24
N LEU A 109 -3.56 0.47 5.33
CA LEU A 109 -2.38 0.07 4.54
C LEU A 109 -1.91 -1.36 4.87
N THR A 110 -2.04 -1.79 6.13
CA THR A 110 -1.76 -3.19 6.51
C THR A 110 -2.69 -4.17 5.79
N ILE A 111 -3.99 -3.87 5.72
CA ILE A 111 -4.97 -4.71 5.02
C ILE A 111 -4.67 -4.75 3.52
N VAL A 112 -4.41 -3.58 2.91
CA VAL A 112 -4.06 -3.47 1.48
C VAL A 112 -2.79 -4.27 1.17
N ARG A 113 -1.75 -4.12 1.97
CA ARG A 113 -0.51 -4.88 1.86
C ARG A 113 -0.78 -6.40 1.86
N HIS A 114 -1.47 -6.91 2.87
CA HIS A 114 -1.77 -8.34 2.97
C HIS A 114 -2.59 -8.83 1.77
N THR A 115 -3.53 -8.03 1.30
CA THR A 115 -4.34 -8.35 0.12
C THR A 115 -3.48 -8.38 -1.14
N ALA A 116 -2.59 -7.40 -1.31
CA ALA A 116 -1.66 -7.33 -2.44
C ALA A 116 -0.69 -8.53 -2.46
N TYR A 117 -0.12 -8.91 -1.33
CA TYR A 117 0.76 -10.09 -1.24
C TYR A 117 0.00 -11.40 -1.51
N THR A 118 -1.24 -11.52 -1.03
CA THR A 118 -2.11 -12.66 -1.37
C THR A 118 -2.38 -12.72 -2.88
N TRP A 119 -2.61 -11.57 -3.50
CA TRP A 119 -2.82 -11.44 -4.94
C TRP A 119 -1.54 -11.82 -5.72
N LEU A 120 -0.37 -11.30 -5.29
CA LEU A 120 0.93 -11.63 -5.88
C LEU A 120 1.20 -13.14 -5.82
N GLY A 121 0.93 -13.79 -4.68
CA GLY A 121 1.10 -15.23 -4.52
C GLY A 121 0.26 -16.06 -5.48
N LYS A 122 -0.93 -15.57 -5.83
CA LYS A 122 -1.82 -16.25 -6.79
C LYS A 122 -1.45 -15.99 -8.25
N ASN A 123 -1.08 -14.77 -8.58
CA ASN A 123 -0.97 -14.31 -9.96
C ASN A 123 0.50 -14.20 -10.44
N ARG A 124 1.45 -13.99 -9.51
CA ARG A 124 2.89 -13.81 -9.80
C ARG A 124 3.76 -14.51 -8.77
N PRO A 125 3.64 -15.83 -8.57
CA PRO A 125 4.34 -16.56 -7.50
C PRO A 125 5.87 -16.43 -7.59
N ALA A 126 6.45 -16.38 -8.78
CA ALA A 126 7.89 -16.18 -8.96
C ALA A 126 8.44 -14.90 -8.31
N THR A 127 7.62 -13.86 -8.21
CA THR A 127 8.00 -12.60 -7.56
C THR A 127 8.17 -12.78 -6.05
N LEU A 128 7.44 -13.69 -5.43
CA LEU A 128 7.51 -13.97 -3.99
C LEU A 128 8.65 -14.92 -3.63
N VAL A 129 9.03 -15.84 -4.52
CA VAL A 129 10.18 -16.73 -4.29
C VAL A 129 11.47 -15.91 -4.14
N VAL A 130 11.67 -14.91 -5.00
CA VAL A 130 12.80 -13.97 -4.87
C VAL A 130 12.75 -13.19 -3.53
N THR A 131 11.55 -12.98 -2.99
CA THR A 131 11.34 -12.28 -1.72
C THR A 131 11.78 -13.13 -0.53
N ASP A 132 11.44 -14.41 -0.51
CA ASP A 132 11.78 -15.33 0.58
C ASP A 132 13.31 -15.52 0.69
N ASP A 133 14.01 -15.63 -0.44
CA ASP A 133 15.47 -15.70 -0.48
C ASP A 133 16.12 -14.41 0.07
N LEU A 134 15.56 -13.25 -0.28
CA LEU A 134 16.05 -11.97 0.22
C LEU A 134 15.79 -11.79 1.72
N GLU A 135 14.65 -12.22 2.24
CA GLU A 135 14.36 -12.17 3.66
C GLU A 135 15.25 -13.11 4.48
N ALA A 136 15.65 -14.26 3.92
CA ALA A 136 16.62 -15.15 4.55
C ALA A 136 18.00 -14.50 4.64
N VAL A 137 18.47 -13.83 3.58
CA VAL A 137 19.72 -13.07 3.57
C VAL A 137 19.67 -11.90 4.53
N GLU A 138 18.56 -11.14 4.56
CA GLU A 138 18.38 -10.01 5.49
C GLU A 138 18.43 -10.44 6.95
N ARG A 139 17.75 -11.53 7.32
CA ARG A 139 17.79 -12.08 8.68
C ARG A 139 19.21 -12.46 9.11
N ALA A 140 20.00 -13.04 8.20
CA ALA A 140 21.39 -13.39 8.47
C ALA A 140 22.29 -12.16 8.62
N GLU A 141 22.02 -11.05 7.93
CA GLU A 141 22.81 -9.82 8.01
C GLU A 141 22.42 -8.91 9.18
N VAL A 142 21.12 -8.82 9.52
CA VAL A 142 20.67 -8.08 10.73
C VAL A 142 21.24 -8.70 11.98
N ALA A 143 21.41 -10.03 12.01
CA ALA A 143 22.09 -10.72 13.12
C ALA A 143 23.59 -10.39 13.23
N ARG A 144 24.21 -9.86 12.17
CA ARG A 144 25.65 -9.52 12.12
C ARG A 144 25.93 -8.02 12.35
N ARG A 145 24.96 -7.14 12.11
CA ARG A 145 25.13 -5.69 12.26
C ARG A 145 24.28 -5.19 13.42
N GLY A 146 24.93 -4.62 14.43
CA GLY A 146 24.26 -3.79 15.41
C GLY A 146 23.54 -2.62 14.72
N THR A 147 22.52 -2.10 15.38
CA THR A 147 21.69 -0.99 14.93
C THR A 147 22.51 0.30 14.85
N ASP A 148 23.18 0.55 13.75
CA ASP A 148 23.79 1.85 13.49
C ASP A 148 22.93 2.69 12.55
N ALA A 149 22.66 3.83 13.04
CA ALA A 149 21.82 4.96 12.81
C ALA A 149 21.73 5.52 11.39
N GLU A 150 20.63 6.25 11.23
CA GLU A 150 20.27 7.28 10.29
C GLU A 150 21.45 8.13 9.80
N ALA A 151 21.76 8.01 8.51
CA ALA A 151 22.42 9.08 7.78
C ALA A 151 21.60 9.36 6.52
N GLU A 152 21.21 10.60 6.33
CA GLU A 152 20.83 11.08 5.01
C GLU A 152 22.05 10.88 4.12
N THR A 153 21.95 9.96 3.16
CA THR A 153 23.07 9.59 2.31
C THR A 153 23.04 10.46 1.04
N PRO A 154 24.22 10.71 0.41
CA PRO A 154 24.32 11.41 -0.89
C PRO A 154 23.42 10.83 -1.97
N GLU A 155 22.99 9.59 -1.81
CA GLU A 155 22.07 8.88 -2.71
C GLU A 155 20.70 9.56 -2.81
N THR A 156 20.21 10.23 -1.78
CA THR A 156 18.93 10.93 -1.78
C THR A 156 18.92 12.11 -2.78
N GLU A 157 20.03 12.83 -2.92
CA GLU A 157 20.16 13.96 -3.86
C GLU A 157 20.20 13.50 -5.33
N LEU A 158 20.79 12.35 -5.62
CA LEU A 158 20.89 11.82 -6.97
C LEU A 158 19.53 11.28 -7.45
N ILE A 159 18.77 10.61 -6.58
CA ILE A 159 17.39 10.16 -6.87
C ILE A 159 16.51 11.37 -7.19
N ALA A 160 16.66 12.47 -6.48
CA ALA A 160 15.90 13.70 -6.71
C ALA A 160 16.22 14.37 -8.08
N LYS A 161 17.36 14.06 -8.71
CA LYS A 161 17.77 14.58 -10.02
C LYS A 161 17.38 13.67 -11.20
N ALA A 162 16.95 12.42 -10.93
CA ALA A 162 16.47 11.51 -11.96
C ALA A 162 15.15 12.01 -12.55
N ASP A 163 14.92 11.78 -13.83
CA ASP A 163 13.60 12.02 -14.41
C ASP A 163 12.56 11.04 -13.81
N ALA A 164 11.30 11.48 -13.75
CA ALA A 164 10.23 10.74 -13.09
C ALA A 164 9.98 9.34 -13.70
N ALA A 165 10.19 9.20 -15.02
CA ALA A 165 9.96 7.93 -15.71
C ALA A 165 11.04 6.90 -15.39
N SER A 166 12.31 7.31 -15.41
CA SER A 166 13.45 6.47 -15.02
C SER A 166 13.36 6.06 -13.56
N LEU A 167 12.96 6.98 -12.68
CA LEU A 167 12.75 6.69 -11.27
C LEU A 167 11.63 5.65 -11.07
N GLU A 168 10.48 5.84 -11.71
CA GLU A 168 9.37 4.88 -11.65
C GLU A 168 9.79 3.49 -12.15
N ALA A 169 10.49 3.43 -13.28
CA ALA A 169 11.00 2.19 -13.84
C ALA A 169 11.98 1.48 -12.88
N ALA A 170 12.90 2.22 -12.27
CA ALA A 170 13.85 1.69 -11.30
C ALA A 170 13.15 1.16 -10.04
N ILE A 171 12.16 1.87 -9.51
CA ILE A 171 11.36 1.43 -8.35
C ILE A 171 10.58 0.14 -8.70
N LYS A 172 10.00 0.03 -9.89
CA LYS A 172 9.27 -1.18 -10.35
C LYS A 172 10.16 -2.41 -10.42
N LYS A 173 11.46 -2.25 -10.66
CA LYS A 173 12.44 -3.35 -10.69
C LYS A 173 12.83 -3.84 -9.29
N LEU A 174 12.51 -3.10 -8.23
CA LEU A 174 12.79 -3.55 -6.87
C LEU A 174 11.95 -4.78 -6.51
N PRO A 175 12.52 -5.73 -5.75
CA PRO A 175 11.73 -6.77 -5.08
C PRO A 175 10.67 -6.16 -4.16
N PRO A 176 9.50 -6.82 -3.99
CA PRO A 176 8.36 -6.27 -3.25
C PRO A 176 8.69 -5.71 -1.86
N PRO A 177 9.50 -6.34 -0.98
CA PRO A 177 9.77 -5.81 0.35
C PRO A 177 10.57 -4.50 0.35
N PHE A 178 11.48 -4.33 -0.62
CA PHE A 178 12.22 -3.07 -0.78
C PHE A 178 11.34 -1.99 -1.39
N ARG A 179 10.55 -2.36 -2.40
CA ARG A 179 9.60 -1.47 -3.06
C ARG A 179 8.58 -0.93 -2.07
N GLU A 180 7.93 -1.80 -1.29
CA GLU A 180 6.95 -1.37 -0.30
C GLU A 180 7.54 -0.42 0.74
N THR A 181 8.73 -0.74 1.25
CA THR A 181 9.39 0.11 2.26
C THR A 181 9.72 1.48 1.71
N LEU A 182 10.26 1.55 0.49
CA LEU A 182 10.58 2.80 -0.19
C LEU A 182 9.32 3.64 -0.45
N VAL A 183 8.27 3.02 -0.97
CA VAL A 183 7.00 3.69 -1.27
C VAL A 183 6.34 4.22 -0.01
N LEU A 184 6.28 3.42 1.05
CA LEU A 184 5.70 3.86 2.32
C LEU A 184 6.46 5.04 2.92
N ARG A 185 7.80 5.07 2.80
CA ARG A 185 8.62 6.16 3.33
C ARG A 185 8.64 7.37 2.42
N ASP A 186 9.14 7.21 1.19
CA ASP A 186 9.54 8.32 0.32
C ASP A 186 8.38 8.86 -0.52
N VAL A 187 7.35 8.04 -0.79
CA VAL A 187 6.16 8.46 -1.54
C VAL A 187 5.01 8.83 -0.61
N GLN A 188 4.76 8.04 0.42
CA GLN A 188 3.62 8.25 1.32
C GLN A 188 3.99 8.95 2.63
N GLY A 189 5.28 9.13 2.93
CA GLY A 189 5.76 9.91 4.07
C GLY A 189 5.53 9.27 5.44
N LEU A 190 5.34 7.96 5.54
CA LEU A 190 5.19 7.27 6.82
C LEU A 190 6.50 7.32 7.62
N ASP A 191 6.39 7.37 8.94
CA ASP A 191 7.56 7.20 9.80
C ASP A 191 7.97 5.72 9.93
N TYR A 192 9.18 5.46 10.44
CA TYR A 192 9.71 4.10 10.56
C TYR A 192 8.88 3.19 11.46
N LYS A 193 8.24 3.75 12.51
CA LYS A 193 7.38 3.01 13.44
C LYS A 193 6.07 2.61 12.75
N GLU A 194 5.51 3.50 11.94
CA GLU A 194 4.33 3.22 11.13
C GLU A 194 4.63 2.16 10.07
N ILE A 195 5.77 2.27 9.36
CA ILE A 195 6.21 1.28 8.38
C ILE A 195 6.41 -0.09 9.04
N ALA A 196 7.05 -0.13 10.20
CA ALA A 196 7.24 -1.37 10.96
C ALA A 196 5.90 -2.03 11.32
N LYS A 197 4.88 -1.23 11.70
CA LYS A 197 3.52 -1.73 11.96
C LYS A 197 2.85 -2.26 10.68
N VAL A 198 2.93 -1.52 9.57
CA VAL A 198 2.31 -1.91 8.30
C VAL A 198 2.96 -3.18 7.74
N THR A 199 4.28 -3.27 7.77
CA THR A 199 5.03 -4.37 7.18
C THR A 199 5.19 -5.58 8.10
N GLY A 200 5.00 -5.39 9.40
CA GLY A 200 5.16 -6.44 10.41
C GLY A 200 6.62 -6.82 10.69
N VAL A 201 7.59 -5.93 10.36
CA VAL A 201 9.01 -6.20 10.58
C VAL A 201 9.61 -5.23 11.61
N PRO A 202 10.73 -5.56 12.27
CA PRO A 202 11.43 -4.66 13.18
C PRO A 202 11.88 -3.37 12.50
N ILE A 203 11.97 -2.26 13.27
CA ILE A 203 12.40 -0.95 12.74
C ILE A 203 13.80 -1.03 12.11
N GLY A 204 14.74 -1.80 12.69
CA GLY A 204 16.05 -2.01 12.09
C GLY A 204 16.00 -2.66 10.71
N THR A 205 15.03 -3.58 10.48
CA THR A 205 14.77 -4.17 9.16
C THR A 205 14.18 -3.12 8.19
N VAL A 206 13.29 -2.23 8.67
CA VAL A 206 12.76 -1.12 7.84
C VAL A 206 13.91 -0.24 7.36
N MET A 207 14.81 0.16 8.27
CA MET A 207 15.96 1.02 7.94
C MET A 207 16.91 0.35 6.94
N SER A 208 17.26 -0.93 7.15
CA SER A 208 18.14 -1.67 6.24
C SER A 208 17.50 -1.88 4.86
N ARG A 209 16.19 -2.17 4.80
CA ARG A 209 15.44 -2.28 3.54
C ARG A 209 15.41 -0.96 2.79
N LEU A 210 15.19 0.14 3.48
CA LEU A 210 15.17 1.47 2.86
C LEU A 210 16.52 1.84 2.25
N ALA A 211 17.62 1.67 3.01
CA ALA A 211 18.96 1.92 2.53
C ALA A 211 19.28 1.10 1.27
N ARG A 212 18.99 -0.21 1.28
CA ARG A 212 19.19 -1.07 0.12
C ARG A 212 18.29 -0.75 -1.06
N ALA A 213 17.03 -0.37 -0.79
CA ALA A 213 16.11 0.05 -1.85
C ALA A 213 16.66 1.27 -2.59
N ARG A 214 17.08 2.29 -1.84
CA ARG A 214 17.68 3.51 -2.41
C ARG A 214 18.95 3.19 -3.21
N GLN A 215 19.87 2.41 -2.65
CA GLN A 215 21.09 1.99 -3.35
C GLN A 215 20.79 1.26 -4.67
N ARG A 216 19.81 0.35 -4.67
CA ARG A 216 19.42 -0.39 -5.90
C ARG A 216 18.80 0.52 -6.95
N VAL A 217 17.93 1.46 -6.55
CA VAL A 217 17.36 2.46 -7.45
C VAL A 217 18.48 3.27 -8.10
N MET A 218 19.41 3.78 -7.31
CA MET A 218 20.58 4.53 -7.78
C MET A 218 21.41 3.74 -8.81
N THR A 219 21.75 2.49 -8.48
CA THR A 219 22.53 1.64 -9.36
C THR A 219 21.79 1.39 -10.69
N THR A 220 20.46 1.24 -10.64
CA THR A 220 19.66 1.03 -11.84
C THR A 220 19.64 2.28 -12.72
N ILE A 221 19.41 3.46 -12.13
CA ILE A 221 19.41 4.75 -12.84
C ILE A 221 20.80 5.02 -13.46
N ALA A 222 21.89 4.82 -12.71
CA ALA A 222 23.24 5.04 -13.18
C ALA A 222 23.60 4.14 -14.38
N LYS A 223 23.15 2.88 -14.39
CA LYS A 223 23.34 1.96 -15.51
C LYS A 223 22.57 2.42 -16.75
N GLU A 224 21.30 2.80 -16.60
CA GLU A 224 20.48 3.27 -17.73
C GLU A 224 21.06 4.53 -18.37
N HIS A 225 21.59 5.46 -17.57
CA HIS A 225 22.28 6.64 -18.09
C HIS A 225 23.59 6.31 -18.81
N HIS A 226 24.33 5.30 -18.34
CA HIS A 226 25.57 4.89 -19.00
C HIS A 226 25.27 4.19 -20.34
N ASP A 227 24.29 3.32 -20.38
CA ASP A 227 23.87 2.59 -21.58
C ASP A 227 23.25 3.53 -22.65
N ALA A 228 22.68 4.66 -22.24
CA ALA A 228 22.11 5.66 -23.14
C ALA A 228 23.16 6.63 -23.71
N ALA A 229 24.36 6.69 -23.11
CA ALA A 229 25.45 7.61 -23.50
C ALA A 229 26.53 6.93 -24.39
N GLY A 230 26.46 5.61 -24.60
CA GLY A 230 27.37 4.80 -25.42
C GLY A 230 26.75 4.36 -26.71
#